data_974df46f4063bcf12b4625c850a443da
#
_entry.id   974df46f4063bcf12b4625c850a443da
#
_cell.length_a   1.000
_cell.length_b   1.000
_cell.length_c   1.000
_cell.angle_alpha   90.00
_cell.angle_beta   90.00
_cell.angle_gamma   90.00
#
_symmetry.space_group_name_H-M   'P 1'
#
loop_
_entity.id
_entity.type
_entity.pdbx_description
1 polymer ?
#
loop_
_entity_poly.entity_id
_entity_poly.type
_entity_poly.pdbx_seq_one_letter_code
_entity_poly.pdbx_strand_id
1 'polypeptide(L)'
;MQADIKSMGIYGGTLALTLLLSFLYNRQTLNRKWKGLLWVAVIALPLSILGGLRSGIGTDYFNYCKIFQLISFRSLSGLADVRLEYGFVLLVKGVQLITSSYAVCFFVIQFITLFAAFYCFSKLRSKMDMTIAVLLYYLICYHQSLNVIRQSLAVSFVMLALVYFTEKKYIFYAACNLLAVLFHYSAIVTLVFGPVIFLFGRERKALSPETSLQAQKRRLFIYIGLMVFLSLLMPFAVQIAGKFSVFSWYADYLKNIQPGIGTAALYVLMVGPALVFKTNTLCTHKELSQLKYVILLYLPLSILGYGSTWGSRITMYTVNLMPLFVPLLIREPKDAPRFSVSNWVGLYYIAYYTASFVYDILILNYNETFPYRTIWG
;
A
#
# COMPACT_ATOMS: atom_id res chain seq x y z
N MET A 1 -8.39 -25.90 -8.19
CA MET A 1 -8.09 -25.22 -6.91
C MET A 1 -6.71 -25.68 -6.49
N GLN A 2 -5.70 -24.77 -6.59
CA GLN A 2 -4.30 -25.12 -6.28
C GLN A 2 -3.96 -24.88 -4.78
N ALA A 3 -4.85 -24.27 -4.03
CA ALA A 3 -4.66 -24.05 -2.60
C ALA A 3 -4.83 -25.40 -1.85
N ASP A 4 -3.72 -25.98 -1.43
CA ASP A 4 -3.73 -27.18 -0.61
C ASP A 4 -4.04 -26.82 0.86
N ILE A 5 -4.58 -27.79 1.59
CA ILE A 5 -4.99 -27.61 3.02
C ILE A 5 -3.76 -27.23 3.88
N LYS A 6 -2.58 -27.80 3.58
CA LYS A 6 -1.33 -27.52 4.32
C LYS A 6 -0.96 -26.04 4.18
N SER A 7 -0.93 -25.53 2.96
CA SER A 7 -0.62 -24.11 2.68
C SER A 7 -1.66 -23.18 3.29
N MET A 8 -2.93 -23.51 3.21
CA MET A 8 -4.00 -22.74 3.88
C MET A 8 -3.81 -22.71 5.39
N GLY A 9 -3.43 -23.83 6.00
CA GLY A 9 -3.12 -23.92 7.42
C GLY A 9 -1.91 -23.04 7.81
N ILE A 10 -0.83 -23.05 7.02
CA ILE A 10 0.37 -22.25 7.27
C ILE A 10 0.06 -20.75 7.16
N TYR A 11 -0.54 -20.32 6.05
CA TYR A 11 -0.90 -18.91 5.84
C TYR A 11 -1.96 -18.43 6.84
N GLY A 12 -3.03 -19.22 7.05
CA GLY A 12 -4.09 -18.90 7.99
C GLY A 12 -3.64 -18.86 9.44
N GLY A 13 -2.82 -19.84 9.86
CA GLY A 13 -2.25 -19.88 11.21
C GLY A 13 -1.31 -18.71 11.48
N THR A 14 -0.46 -18.36 10.49
CA THR A 14 0.44 -17.21 10.59
C THR A 14 -0.35 -15.89 10.65
N LEU A 15 -1.41 -15.76 9.85
CA LEU A 15 -2.32 -14.62 9.91
C LEU A 15 -3.01 -14.54 11.28
N ALA A 16 -3.57 -15.64 11.77
CA ALA A 16 -4.25 -15.68 13.07
C ALA A 16 -3.31 -15.25 14.22
N LEU A 17 -2.06 -15.72 14.21
CA LEU A 17 -1.06 -15.29 15.18
C LEU A 17 -0.78 -13.79 15.08
N THR A 18 -0.61 -13.27 13.85
CA THR A 18 -0.36 -11.83 13.62
C THR A 18 -1.53 -10.96 14.09
N LEU A 19 -2.77 -11.42 13.84
CA LEU A 19 -3.99 -10.74 14.29
C LEU A 19 -4.12 -10.78 15.82
N LEU A 20 -3.81 -11.92 16.44
CA LEU A 20 -3.81 -12.05 17.90
C LEU A 20 -2.82 -11.07 18.53
N LEU A 21 -1.58 -11.00 18.02
CA LEU A 21 -0.54 -10.08 18.52
C LEU A 21 -0.99 -8.61 18.35
N SER A 22 -1.60 -8.26 17.22
CA SER A 22 -2.11 -6.90 16.98
C SER A 22 -3.30 -6.56 17.88
N PHE A 23 -4.18 -7.51 18.15
CA PHE A 23 -5.29 -7.36 19.10
C PHE A 23 -4.78 -7.14 20.53
N LEU A 24 -3.81 -7.93 20.99
CA LEU A 24 -3.16 -7.76 22.29
C LEU A 24 -2.49 -6.38 22.39
N TYR A 25 -1.82 -5.93 21.33
CA TYR A 25 -1.22 -4.61 21.25
C TYR A 25 -2.26 -3.48 21.41
N ASN A 26 -3.42 -3.59 20.77
CA ASN A 26 -4.50 -2.59 20.92
C ASN A 26 -4.96 -2.40 22.37
N ARG A 27 -4.85 -3.43 23.20
CA ARG A 27 -5.24 -3.41 24.61
C ARG A 27 -4.14 -2.91 25.54
N GLN A 28 -2.90 -2.72 25.05
CA GLN A 28 -1.79 -2.29 25.89
C GLN A 28 -1.85 -0.79 26.18
N THR A 29 -1.63 -0.43 27.44
CA THR A 29 -1.34 0.94 27.88
C THR A 29 0.17 1.15 27.76
N LEU A 30 0.59 1.90 26.75
CA LEU A 30 2.01 2.09 26.45
C LEU A 30 2.53 3.38 27.08
N ASN A 31 3.29 3.25 28.16
CA ASN A 31 3.90 4.39 28.84
C ASN A 31 5.23 4.86 28.21
N ARG A 32 5.81 4.07 27.30
CA ARG A 32 7.11 4.36 26.67
C ARG A 32 7.07 4.04 25.17
N LYS A 33 7.59 4.93 24.34
CA LYS A 33 7.62 4.79 22.86
C LYS A 33 8.34 3.53 22.38
N TRP A 34 9.46 3.15 23.02
CA TRP A 34 10.21 1.96 22.62
C TRP A 34 9.42 0.66 22.79
N LYS A 35 8.52 0.58 23.79
CA LYS A 35 7.63 -0.58 23.94
C LYS A 35 6.68 -0.72 22.75
N GLY A 36 6.20 0.41 22.21
CA GLY A 36 5.39 0.42 20.99
C GLY A 36 6.16 -0.09 19.78
N LEU A 37 7.42 0.33 19.61
CA LEU A 37 8.27 -0.16 18.51
C LEU A 37 8.55 -1.65 18.62
N LEU A 38 8.82 -2.14 19.85
CA LEU A 38 9.02 -3.57 20.10
C LEU A 38 7.77 -4.38 19.73
N TRP A 39 6.59 -3.92 20.13
CA TRP A 39 5.33 -4.58 19.74
C TRP A 39 5.13 -4.62 18.24
N VAL A 40 5.40 -3.52 17.53
CA VAL A 40 5.32 -3.47 16.06
C VAL A 40 6.28 -4.49 15.44
N ALA A 41 7.51 -4.60 15.96
CA ALA A 41 8.48 -5.60 15.51
C ALA A 41 7.94 -7.02 15.71
N VAL A 42 7.42 -7.32 16.91
CA VAL A 42 6.84 -8.64 17.24
C VAL A 42 5.65 -8.99 16.33
N ILE A 43 4.77 -8.02 16.04
CA ILE A 43 3.62 -8.23 15.14
C ILE A 43 4.10 -8.51 13.71
N ALA A 44 5.19 -7.86 13.27
CA ALA A 44 5.71 -8.05 11.92
C ALA A 44 6.44 -9.39 11.72
N LEU A 45 6.98 -10.00 12.80
CA LEU A 45 7.83 -11.20 12.71
C LEU A 45 7.15 -12.40 12.03
N PRO A 46 5.92 -12.85 12.41
CA PRO A 46 5.36 -14.09 11.86
C PRO A 46 5.26 -14.07 10.33
N LEU A 47 4.69 -13.01 9.76
CA LEU A 47 4.56 -12.86 8.32
C LEU A 47 5.92 -12.60 7.63
N SER A 48 6.88 -12.00 8.32
CA SER A 48 8.24 -11.79 7.79
C SER A 48 9.02 -13.10 7.72
N ILE A 49 8.90 -13.95 8.74
CA ILE A 49 9.50 -15.30 8.76
C ILE A 49 8.92 -16.12 7.62
N LEU A 50 7.60 -16.10 7.45
CA LEU A 50 6.94 -16.81 6.37
C LEU A 50 7.45 -16.31 4.99
N GLY A 51 7.58 -15.00 4.81
CA GLY A 51 8.13 -14.41 3.59
C GLY A 51 9.60 -14.77 3.35
N GLY A 52 10.41 -14.91 4.40
CA GLY A 52 11.83 -15.28 4.31
C GLY A 52 12.07 -16.76 4.03
N LEU A 53 11.29 -17.63 4.65
CA LEU A 53 11.45 -19.08 4.53
C LEU A 53 10.86 -19.70 3.24
N ARG A 54 10.20 -18.90 2.42
CA ARG A 54 9.63 -19.35 1.14
C ARG A 54 10.69 -19.82 0.16
N SER A 55 10.37 -20.81 -0.65
CA SER A 55 11.20 -21.29 -1.74
C SER A 55 10.39 -21.48 -3.02
N GLY A 56 10.81 -20.85 -4.11
CA GLY A 56 10.12 -20.92 -5.40
C GLY A 56 8.70 -20.38 -5.40
N ILE A 57 8.35 -19.50 -4.44
CA ILE A 57 7.01 -18.93 -4.26
C ILE A 57 7.01 -17.48 -4.69
N GLY A 58 6.03 -17.16 -5.55
CA GLY A 58 5.90 -15.85 -6.16
C GLY A 58 6.55 -15.78 -7.53
N THR A 59 5.89 -15.10 -8.47
CA THR A 59 6.29 -14.96 -9.87
C THR A 59 7.73 -14.45 -10.04
N ASP A 60 8.18 -13.57 -9.14
CA ASP A 60 9.48 -12.92 -9.21
C ASP A 60 10.57 -13.55 -8.32
N TYR A 61 10.28 -14.68 -7.62
CA TYR A 61 11.21 -15.28 -6.66
C TYR A 61 12.59 -15.56 -7.25
N PHE A 62 12.64 -16.32 -8.34
CA PHE A 62 13.92 -16.69 -8.98
C PHE A 62 14.63 -15.48 -9.61
N ASN A 63 13.88 -14.50 -10.09
CA ASN A 63 14.45 -13.26 -10.57
C ASN A 63 15.19 -12.50 -9.45
N TYR A 64 14.58 -12.42 -8.25
CA TYR A 64 15.25 -11.81 -7.09
C TYR A 64 16.46 -12.63 -6.61
N CYS A 65 16.43 -13.96 -6.66
CA CYS A 65 17.61 -14.77 -6.37
C CYS A 65 18.78 -14.42 -7.31
N LYS A 66 18.52 -14.26 -8.62
CA LYS A 66 19.53 -13.80 -9.61
C LYS A 66 20.02 -12.38 -9.30
N ILE A 67 19.13 -11.49 -8.90
CA ILE A 67 19.50 -10.11 -8.50
C ILE A 67 20.38 -10.13 -7.25
N PHE A 68 20.06 -10.92 -6.24
CA PHE A 68 20.89 -11.06 -5.03
C PHE A 68 22.27 -11.61 -5.36
N GLN A 69 22.34 -12.62 -6.23
CA GLN A 69 23.59 -13.15 -6.74
C GLN A 69 24.40 -12.09 -7.49
N LEU A 70 23.77 -11.34 -8.40
CA LEU A 70 24.43 -10.27 -9.14
C LEU A 70 25.00 -9.20 -8.20
N ILE A 71 24.24 -8.81 -7.17
CA ILE A 71 24.68 -7.85 -6.17
C ILE A 71 25.86 -8.40 -5.35
N SER A 72 25.91 -9.70 -5.04
CA SER A 72 27.02 -10.27 -4.27
C SER A 72 28.33 -10.22 -5.02
N PHE A 73 28.33 -10.49 -6.33
CA PHE A 73 29.55 -10.60 -7.13
C PHE A 73 30.10 -9.25 -7.64
N ARG A 74 29.28 -8.19 -7.71
CA ARG A 74 29.72 -6.91 -8.25
C ARG A 74 30.07 -5.91 -7.16
N SER A 75 31.08 -5.06 -7.43
CA SER A 75 31.32 -3.85 -6.64
C SER A 75 30.19 -2.83 -6.80
N LEU A 76 30.09 -1.86 -5.89
CA LEU A 76 29.07 -0.80 -6.01
C LEU A 76 29.23 0.01 -7.31
N SER A 77 30.47 0.27 -7.74
CA SER A 77 30.73 0.91 -9.03
C SER A 77 30.31 0.05 -10.23
N GLY A 78 30.53 -1.27 -10.17
CA GLY A 78 30.09 -2.21 -11.21
C GLY A 78 28.58 -2.46 -11.24
N LEU A 79 27.82 -1.97 -10.27
CA LEU A 79 26.36 -2.00 -10.24
C LEU A 79 25.73 -0.72 -10.79
N ALA A 80 26.53 0.35 -11.07
CA ALA A 80 26.03 1.59 -11.63
C ALA A 80 25.35 1.40 -13.00
N ASP A 81 25.83 0.45 -13.80
CA ASP A 81 25.26 0.10 -15.12
C ASP A 81 24.04 -0.82 -15.02
N VAL A 82 23.76 -1.35 -13.83
CA VAL A 82 22.60 -2.20 -13.60
C VAL A 82 21.44 -1.29 -13.17
N ARG A 83 20.31 -1.42 -13.86
CA ARG A 83 19.08 -0.62 -13.58
C ARG A 83 18.39 -1.10 -12.29
N LEU A 84 19.12 -1.03 -11.17
CA LEU A 84 18.61 -1.31 -9.83
C LEU A 84 18.64 -0.03 -8.99
N GLU A 85 17.67 0.12 -8.13
CA GLU A 85 17.60 1.25 -7.21
C GLU A 85 18.69 1.16 -6.13
N TYR A 86 19.40 2.26 -5.93
CA TYR A 86 20.55 2.31 -5.01
C TYR A 86 20.22 1.91 -3.57
N GLY A 87 19.07 2.33 -3.04
CA GLY A 87 18.65 1.94 -1.68
C GLY A 87 18.43 0.44 -1.55
N PHE A 88 17.87 -0.19 -2.58
CA PHE A 88 17.70 -1.64 -2.60
C PHE A 88 19.05 -2.38 -2.68
N VAL A 89 19.95 -1.91 -3.53
CA VAL A 89 21.30 -2.46 -3.65
C VAL A 89 22.06 -2.37 -2.32
N LEU A 90 22.03 -1.21 -1.67
CA LEU A 90 22.69 -1.00 -0.37
C LEU A 90 22.10 -1.89 0.73
N LEU A 91 20.78 -2.03 0.77
CA LEU A 91 20.11 -2.92 1.73
C LEU A 91 20.56 -4.37 1.55
N VAL A 92 20.52 -4.88 0.32
CA VAL A 92 20.92 -6.27 0.02
C VAL A 92 22.41 -6.48 0.30
N LYS A 93 23.29 -5.55 -0.12
CA LYS A 93 24.72 -5.60 0.21
C LYS A 93 24.95 -5.62 1.73
N GLY A 94 24.25 -4.77 2.49
CA GLY A 94 24.34 -4.76 3.95
C GLY A 94 23.99 -6.10 4.57
N VAL A 95 22.96 -6.78 4.08
CA VAL A 95 22.61 -8.14 4.54
C VAL A 95 23.70 -9.14 4.14
N GLN A 96 24.22 -9.03 2.94
CA GLN A 96 25.24 -9.94 2.39
C GLN A 96 26.63 -9.80 3.07
N LEU A 97 26.88 -8.71 3.79
CA LEU A 97 28.06 -8.61 4.67
C LEU A 97 28.01 -9.60 5.86
N ILE A 98 26.79 -10.04 6.23
CA ILE A 98 26.56 -10.91 7.39
C ILE A 98 26.32 -12.35 6.94
N THR A 99 25.62 -12.55 5.82
CA THR A 99 25.22 -13.88 5.34
C THR A 99 24.99 -13.92 3.82
N SER A 100 25.32 -15.04 3.20
CA SER A 100 25.02 -15.31 1.79
C SER A 100 23.61 -15.89 1.56
N SER A 101 22.82 -16.10 2.62
CA SER A 101 21.50 -16.71 2.53
C SER A 101 20.47 -15.79 1.87
N TYR A 102 19.88 -16.22 0.77
CA TYR A 102 18.77 -15.50 0.10
C TYR A 102 17.52 -15.45 0.99
N ALA A 103 17.27 -16.47 1.81
CA ALA A 103 16.16 -16.49 2.75
C ALA A 103 16.27 -15.33 3.76
N VAL A 104 17.49 -15.04 4.23
CA VAL A 104 17.71 -13.88 5.13
C VAL A 104 17.53 -12.57 4.38
N CYS A 105 17.94 -12.46 3.12
CA CYS A 105 17.66 -11.26 2.31
C CYS A 105 16.14 -11.04 2.17
N PHE A 106 15.37 -12.07 1.81
CA PHE A 106 13.92 -12.00 1.73
C PHE A 106 13.28 -11.65 3.08
N PHE A 107 13.74 -12.29 4.16
CA PHE A 107 13.26 -12.00 5.52
C PHE A 107 13.47 -10.53 5.90
N VAL A 108 14.68 -10.00 5.73
CA VAL A 108 15.01 -8.61 6.13
C VAL A 108 14.19 -7.61 5.32
N ILE A 109 14.07 -7.80 4.00
CA ILE A 109 13.27 -6.91 3.15
C ILE A 109 11.80 -6.96 3.57
N GLN A 110 11.26 -8.17 3.77
CA GLN A 110 9.87 -8.35 4.20
C GLN A 110 9.63 -7.77 5.60
N PHE A 111 10.58 -7.94 6.52
CA PHE A 111 10.48 -7.39 7.86
C PHE A 111 10.47 -5.86 7.85
N ILE A 112 11.34 -5.20 7.08
CA ILE A 112 11.34 -3.74 6.97
C ILE A 112 10.02 -3.25 6.35
N THR A 113 9.52 -3.95 5.32
CA THR A 113 8.25 -3.64 4.65
C THR A 113 7.07 -3.68 5.66
N LEU A 114 6.95 -4.80 6.37
CA LEU A 114 5.86 -4.99 7.35
C LEU A 114 6.03 -4.07 8.57
N PHE A 115 7.26 -3.91 9.06
CA PHE A 115 7.55 -3.02 10.18
C PHE A 115 7.17 -1.58 9.85
N ALA A 116 7.54 -1.06 8.67
CA ALA A 116 7.20 0.30 8.25
C ALA A 116 5.68 0.49 8.13
N ALA A 117 4.96 -0.46 7.50
CA ALA A 117 3.50 -0.43 7.38
C ALA A 117 2.81 -0.52 8.76
N PHE A 118 3.23 -1.46 9.61
CA PHE A 118 2.62 -1.66 10.93
C PHE A 118 2.99 -0.53 11.91
N TYR A 119 4.17 0.05 11.77
CA TYR A 119 4.53 1.27 12.50
C TYR A 119 3.63 2.45 12.10
N CYS A 120 3.32 2.57 10.81
CA CYS A 120 2.35 3.54 10.33
C CYS A 120 0.98 3.35 11.00
N PHE A 121 0.47 2.12 11.10
CA PHE A 121 -0.78 1.80 11.80
C PHE A 121 -0.68 2.11 13.30
N SER A 122 0.44 1.78 13.93
CA SER A 122 0.65 2.03 15.36
C SER A 122 0.62 3.51 15.72
N LYS A 123 1.08 4.40 14.83
CA LYS A 123 0.99 5.86 15.01
C LYS A 123 -0.46 6.37 15.02
N LEU A 124 -1.36 5.67 14.35
CA LEU A 124 -2.78 6.00 14.26
C LEU A 124 -3.67 5.16 15.19
N ARG A 125 -3.10 4.31 16.06
CA ARG A 125 -3.86 3.37 16.93
C ARG A 125 -4.89 4.05 17.84
N SER A 126 -4.71 5.31 18.16
CA SER A 126 -5.73 6.08 18.90
C SER A 126 -6.95 6.42 18.06
N LYS A 127 -6.84 6.35 16.73
CA LYS A 127 -7.84 6.74 15.74
C LYS A 127 -8.39 5.58 14.91
N MET A 128 -7.76 4.42 14.95
CA MET A 128 -8.16 3.24 14.19
C MET A 128 -7.82 1.94 14.93
N ASP A 129 -8.51 0.85 14.59
CA ASP A 129 -8.16 -0.49 15.08
C ASP A 129 -7.02 -1.08 14.24
N MET A 130 -5.90 -1.38 14.92
CA MET A 130 -4.72 -1.94 14.25
C MET A 130 -4.96 -3.38 13.77
N THR A 131 -5.82 -4.15 14.43
CA THR A 131 -6.12 -5.54 14.02
C THR A 131 -6.81 -5.55 12.66
N ILE A 132 -7.78 -4.64 12.46
CA ILE A 132 -8.46 -4.47 11.17
C ILE A 132 -7.48 -3.99 10.10
N ALA A 133 -6.57 -3.05 10.43
CA ALA A 133 -5.56 -2.59 9.49
C ALA A 133 -4.60 -3.71 9.06
N VAL A 134 -4.16 -4.55 9.99
CA VAL A 134 -3.31 -5.72 9.71
C VAL A 134 -4.06 -6.76 8.88
N LEU A 135 -5.33 -7.03 9.17
CA LEU A 135 -6.16 -7.92 8.35
C LEU A 135 -6.27 -7.41 6.90
N LEU A 136 -6.61 -6.14 6.71
CA LEU A 136 -6.71 -5.55 5.38
C LEU A 136 -5.36 -5.50 4.67
N TYR A 137 -4.27 -5.24 5.39
CA TYR A 137 -2.93 -5.33 4.82
C TYR A 137 -2.62 -6.73 4.30
N TYR A 138 -2.99 -7.76 5.05
CA TYR A 138 -2.82 -9.14 4.60
C TYR A 138 -3.64 -9.43 3.35
N LEU A 139 -4.91 -9.07 3.33
CA LEU A 139 -5.82 -9.33 2.22
C LEU A 139 -5.42 -8.59 0.93
N ILE A 140 -4.89 -7.37 1.05
CA ILE A 140 -4.60 -6.49 -0.10
C ILE A 140 -3.13 -6.54 -0.51
N CYS A 141 -2.20 -6.46 0.48
CA CYS A 141 -0.81 -6.15 0.23
C CYS A 141 0.13 -7.33 0.40
N TYR A 142 -0.14 -8.26 1.35
CA TYR A 142 0.86 -9.24 1.77
C TYR A 142 1.30 -10.17 0.64
N HIS A 143 0.38 -10.85 -0.04
CA HIS A 143 0.73 -11.77 -1.12
C HIS A 143 1.40 -11.06 -2.31
N GLN A 144 0.99 -9.83 -2.59
CA GLN A 144 1.63 -8.98 -3.58
C GLN A 144 3.06 -8.60 -3.16
N SER A 145 3.29 -8.36 -1.85
CA SER A 145 4.61 -8.02 -1.33
C SER A 145 5.63 -9.16 -1.42
N LEU A 146 5.19 -10.39 -1.60
CA LEU A 146 6.07 -11.53 -1.89
C LEU A 146 6.61 -11.51 -3.34
N ASN A 147 5.97 -10.78 -4.24
CA ASN A 147 6.38 -10.65 -5.65
C ASN A 147 7.13 -9.35 -5.91
N VAL A 148 6.45 -8.23 -5.83
CA VAL A 148 7.02 -6.91 -6.13
C VAL A 148 7.71 -6.32 -4.89
N ILE A 149 8.72 -7.03 -4.36
CA ILE A 149 9.32 -6.75 -3.04
C ILE A 149 9.88 -5.32 -2.92
N ARG A 150 10.53 -4.78 -3.98
CA ARG A 150 11.07 -3.42 -3.99
C ARG A 150 9.97 -2.37 -3.94
N GLN A 151 8.94 -2.56 -4.73
CA GLN A 151 7.80 -1.64 -4.78
C GLN A 151 6.98 -1.70 -3.49
N SER A 152 6.75 -2.88 -2.92
CA SER A 152 6.02 -3.03 -1.65
C SER A 152 6.77 -2.37 -0.50
N LEU A 153 8.10 -2.45 -0.49
CA LEU A 153 8.95 -1.72 0.45
C LEU A 153 8.79 -0.21 0.26
N ALA A 154 8.81 0.29 -0.97
CA ALA A 154 8.58 1.70 -1.27
C ALA A 154 7.17 2.15 -0.84
N VAL A 155 6.13 1.37 -1.12
CA VAL A 155 4.74 1.67 -0.70
C VAL A 155 4.63 1.81 0.81
N SER A 156 5.30 0.95 1.60
CA SER A 156 5.25 1.05 3.07
C SER A 156 5.87 2.36 3.59
N PHE A 157 6.93 2.86 2.96
CA PHE A 157 7.49 4.18 3.26
C PHE A 157 6.58 5.32 2.80
N VAL A 158 5.87 5.19 1.67
CA VAL A 158 4.86 6.17 1.25
C VAL A 158 3.70 6.24 2.24
N MET A 159 3.21 5.10 2.74
CA MET A 159 2.20 5.06 3.81
C MET A 159 2.67 5.85 5.03
N LEU A 160 3.91 5.62 5.46
CA LEU A 160 4.50 6.31 6.60
C LEU A 160 4.71 7.81 6.32
N ALA A 161 5.12 8.17 5.10
CA ALA A 161 5.22 9.56 4.67
C ALA A 161 3.88 10.30 4.82
N LEU A 162 2.79 9.69 4.34
CA LEU A 162 1.46 10.29 4.46
C LEU A 162 1.04 10.53 5.91
N VAL A 163 1.34 9.61 6.83
CA VAL A 163 1.08 9.82 8.25
C VAL A 163 1.90 11.00 8.79
N TYR A 164 3.18 11.10 8.45
CA TYR A 164 3.99 12.25 8.85
C TYR A 164 3.48 13.57 8.24
N PHE A 165 2.96 13.53 7.02
CA PHE A 165 2.34 14.72 6.43
C PHE A 165 1.12 15.18 7.23
N THR A 166 0.25 14.25 7.65
CA THR A 166 -0.91 14.57 8.48
C THR A 166 -0.52 15.15 9.86
N GLU A 167 0.61 14.70 10.40
CA GLU A 167 1.22 15.21 11.62
C GLU A 167 1.96 16.55 11.42
N LYS A 168 2.01 17.09 10.19
CA LYS A 168 2.79 18.29 9.79
C LYS A 168 4.30 18.14 9.99
N LYS A 169 4.82 16.92 10.02
CA LYS A 169 6.25 16.61 10.12
C LYS A 169 6.85 16.50 8.72
N TYR A 170 6.97 17.62 8.04
CA TYR A 170 7.32 17.66 6.61
C TYR A 170 8.73 17.14 6.29
N ILE A 171 9.70 17.27 7.21
CA ILE A 171 11.04 16.70 7.04
C ILE A 171 10.96 15.17 7.00
N PHE A 172 10.22 14.54 7.91
CA PHE A 172 10.03 13.09 7.92
C PHE A 172 9.19 12.62 6.72
N TYR A 173 8.21 13.41 6.28
CA TYR A 173 7.49 13.17 5.03
C TYR A 173 8.44 13.12 3.84
N ALA A 174 9.32 14.12 3.69
CA ALA A 174 10.30 14.17 2.61
C ALA A 174 11.30 13.02 2.68
N ALA A 175 11.83 12.71 3.88
CA ALA A 175 12.75 11.61 4.08
C ALA A 175 12.13 10.24 3.72
N CYS A 176 10.89 9.98 4.14
CA CYS A 176 10.20 8.74 3.79
C CYS A 176 9.93 8.64 2.28
N ASN A 177 9.55 9.72 1.59
CA ASN A 177 9.39 9.72 0.14
C ASN A 177 10.74 9.50 -0.58
N LEU A 178 11.81 10.11 -0.10
CA LEU A 178 13.16 9.88 -0.64
C LEU A 178 13.55 8.41 -0.51
N LEU A 179 13.35 7.80 0.67
CA LEU A 179 13.58 6.38 0.88
C LEU A 179 12.72 5.52 -0.07
N ALA A 180 11.45 5.87 -0.25
CA ALA A 180 10.58 5.16 -1.18
C ALA A 180 11.14 5.18 -2.61
N VAL A 181 11.60 6.35 -3.11
CA VAL A 181 12.22 6.47 -4.44
C VAL A 181 13.54 5.71 -4.53
N LEU A 182 14.35 5.71 -3.46
CA LEU A 182 15.61 4.94 -3.41
C LEU A 182 15.38 3.42 -3.43
N PHE A 183 14.22 2.93 -2.98
CA PHE A 183 13.86 1.52 -3.06
C PHE A 183 13.11 1.16 -4.35
N HIS A 184 12.36 2.11 -4.94
CA HIS A 184 11.68 1.89 -6.21
C HIS A 184 11.38 3.22 -6.93
N TYR A 185 11.99 3.43 -8.10
CA TYR A 185 11.92 4.70 -8.81
C TYR A 185 10.49 5.17 -9.13
N SER A 186 9.55 4.25 -9.37
CA SER A 186 8.15 4.64 -9.64
C SER A 186 7.47 5.35 -8.46
N ALA A 187 8.05 5.27 -7.24
CA ALA A 187 7.55 6.03 -6.08
C ALA A 187 7.63 7.56 -6.28
N ILE A 188 8.38 8.05 -7.27
CA ILE A 188 8.41 9.48 -7.61
C ILE A 188 7.01 10.04 -7.90
N VAL A 189 6.08 9.22 -8.40
CA VAL A 189 4.69 9.65 -8.65
C VAL A 189 3.96 10.06 -7.36
N THR A 190 4.41 9.56 -6.21
CA THR A 190 3.78 9.86 -4.91
C THR A 190 4.12 11.26 -4.39
N LEU A 191 5.08 11.95 -5.01
CA LEU A 191 5.38 13.33 -4.67
C LEU A 191 4.18 14.26 -4.92
N VAL A 192 3.25 13.87 -5.81
CA VAL A 192 2.00 14.59 -6.05
C VAL A 192 1.02 14.51 -4.86
N PHE A 193 1.18 13.53 -3.97
CA PHE A 193 0.25 13.31 -2.85
C PHE A 193 0.25 14.49 -1.85
N GLY A 194 1.42 15.01 -1.52
CA GLY A 194 1.53 16.19 -0.66
C GLY A 194 0.80 17.42 -1.22
N PRO A 195 1.08 17.87 -2.44
CA PRO A 195 0.33 18.92 -3.12
C PRO A 195 -1.19 18.67 -3.16
N VAL A 196 -1.61 17.45 -3.49
CA VAL A 196 -3.04 17.10 -3.52
C VAL A 196 -3.68 17.28 -2.14
N ILE A 197 -3.05 16.75 -1.08
CA ILE A 197 -3.55 16.94 0.29
C ILE A 197 -3.55 18.40 0.68
N PHE A 198 -2.53 19.16 0.32
CA PHE A 198 -2.42 20.58 0.64
C PHE A 198 -3.53 21.41 -0.01
N LEU A 199 -3.84 21.14 -1.28
CA LEU A 199 -4.84 21.89 -2.05
C LEU A 199 -6.26 21.49 -1.69
N PHE A 200 -6.53 20.19 -1.56
CA PHE A 200 -7.89 19.67 -1.42
C PHE A 200 -8.21 19.14 -0.03
N GLY A 201 -7.26 18.54 0.67
CA GLY A 201 -7.44 17.94 2.00
C GLY A 201 -7.36 18.91 3.17
N ARG A 202 -7.02 20.19 2.94
CA ARG A 202 -6.88 21.18 3.99
C ARG A 202 -8.25 21.72 4.42
N GLU A 203 -8.58 21.56 5.69
CA GLU A 203 -9.75 22.22 6.28
C GLU A 203 -9.51 23.73 6.35
N ARG A 204 -10.38 24.51 5.73
CA ARG A 204 -10.41 25.96 5.93
C ARG A 204 -11.34 26.27 7.11
N LYS A 205 -10.93 27.20 7.97
CA LYS A 205 -11.81 27.75 9.00
C LYS A 205 -13.05 28.32 8.31
N ALA A 206 -14.20 27.73 8.56
CA ALA A 206 -15.47 28.19 8.03
C ALA A 206 -16.20 28.97 9.10
N LEU A 207 -16.99 29.96 8.68
CA LEU A 207 -17.79 30.83 9.56
C LEU A 207 -18.96 30.08 10.22
N SER A 208 -19.44 28.98 9.58
CA SER A 208 -20.47 28.10 10.12
C SER A 208 -20.32 26.66 9.68
N PRO A 209 -20.90 25.65 10.39
CA PRO A 209 -20.86 24.23 9.98
C PRO A 209 -21.47 23.99 8.59
N GLU A 210 -22.54 24.70 8.22
CA GLU A 210 -23.21 24.56 6.92
C GLU A 210 -22.34 25.05 5.76
N THR A 211 -21.69 26.21 5.92
CA THR A 211 -20.78 26.76 4.94
C THR A 211 -19.53 25.87 4.78
N SER A 212 -19.08 25.24 5.87
CA SER A 212 -18.01 24.24 5.84
C SER A 212 -18.36 23.02 4.99
N LEU A 213 -19.57 22.49 5.16
CA LEU A 213 -20.05 21.32 4.43
C LEU A 213 -20.22 21.61 2.94
N GLN A 214 -20.82 22.73 2.58
CA GLN A 214 -20.98 23.15 1.19
C GLN A 214 -19.62 23.35 0.51
N ALA A 215 -18.65 23.98 1.21
CA ALA A 215 -17.30 24.16 0.71
C ALA A 215 -16.55 22.83 0.53
N GLN A 216 -16.77 21.84 1.41
CA GLN A 216 -16.19 20.50 1.27
C GLN A 216 -16.79 19.76 0.08
N LYS A 217 -18.12 19.78 -0.09
CA LYS A 217 -18.79 19.19 -1.26
C LYS A 217 -18.29 19.81 -2.56
N ARG A 218 -18.26 21.15 -2.64
CA ARG A 218 -17.75 21.86 -3.83
C ARG A 218 -16.33 21.47 -4.17
N ARG A 219 -15.42 21.39 -3.19
CA ARG A 219 -14.04 20.95 -3.40
C ARG A 219 -13.97 19.51 -3.89
N LEU A 220 -14.78 18.61 -3.33
CA LEU A 220 -14.82 17.22 -3.78
C LEU A 220 -15.31 17.12 -5.23
N PHE A 221 -16.36 17.87 -5.61
CA PHE A 221 -16.84 17.91 -6.99
C PHE A 221 -15.79 18.45 -7.96
N ILE A 222 -15.11 19.55 -7.60
CA ILE A 222 -14.02 20.12 -8.41
C ILE A 222 -12.90 19.08 -8.56
N TYR A 223 -12.54 18.39 -7.47
CA TYR A 223 -11.51 17.37 -7.50
C TYR A 223 -11.89 16.16 -8.37
N ILE A 224 -13.12 15.66 -8.25
CA ILE A 224 -13.63 14.57 -9.10
C ILE A 224 -13.64 15.01 -10.57
N GLY A 225 -14.13 16.22 -10.88
CA GLY A 225 -14.10 16.77 -12.23
C GLY A 225 -12.67 16.85 -12.79
N LEU A 226 -11.72 17.29 -11.97
CA LEU A 226 -10.30 17.31 -12.33
C LEU A 226 -9.75 15.88 -12.57
N MET A 227 -10.13 14.90 -11.75
CA MET A 227 -9.69 13.51 -11.92
C MET A 227 -10.26 12.91 -13.24
N VAL A 228 -11.53 13.15 -13.53
CA VAL A 228 -12.15 12.72 -14.80
C VAL A 228 -11.43 13.40 -15.98
N PHE A 229 -11.20 14.70 -15.91
CA PHE A 229 -10.49 15.45 -16.95
C PHE A 229 -9.06 14.92 -17.17
N LEU A 230 -8.29 14.71 -16.08
CA LEU A 230 -6.96 14.11 -16.17
C LEU A 230 -7.02 12.70 -16.76
N SER A 231 -8.03 11.91 -16.41
CA SER A 231 -8.23 10.57 -16.96
C SER A 231 -8.43 10.59 -18.47
N LEU A 232 -9.20 11.56 -18.98
CA LEU A 232 -9.42 11.74 -20.42
C LEU A 232 -8.17 12.26 -21.15
N LEU A 233 -7.32 13.05 -20.46
CA LEU A 233 -6.08 13.56 -21.02
C LEU A 233 -4.92 12.55 -20.99
N MET A 234 -4.98 11.52 -20.16
CA MET A 234 -3.89 10.57 -19.97
C MET A 234 -3.40 9.90 -21.26
N PRO A 235 -4.24 9.42 -22.18
CA PRO A 235 -3.78 8.84 -23.44
C PRO A 235 -2.95 9.83 -24.26
N PHE A 236 -3.34 11.12 -24.29
CA PHE A 236 -2.61 12.17 -25.01
C PHE A 236 -1.28 12.49 -24.32
N ALA A 237 -1.27 12.58 -22.98
CA ALA A 237 -0.06 12.83 -22.20
C ALA A 237 0.98 11.73 -22.44
N VAL A 238 0.55 10.46 -22.50
CA VAL A 238 1.39 9.32 -22.82
C VAL A 238 1.98 9.40 -24.22
N GLN A 239 1.17 9.74 -25.22
CA GLN A 239 1.65 9.91 -26.60
C GLN A 239 2.69 11.03 -26.71
N ILE A 240 2.49 12.15 -26.00
CA ILE A 240 3.44 13.26 -25.96
C ILE A 240 4.72 12.83 -25.22
N ALA A 241 4.60 12.19 -24.05
CA ALA A 241 5.74 11.71 -23.28
C ALA A 241 6.60 10.72 -24.09
N GLY A 242 5.98 9.88 -24.93
CA GLY A 242 6.69 8.93 -25.77
C GLY A 242 7.59 9.55 -26.83
N LYS A 243 7.43 10.86 -27.14
CA LYS A 243 8.31 11.60 -28.05
C LYS A 243 9.65 11.99 -27.41
N PHE A 244 9.74 11.94 -26.08
CA PHE A 244 10.99 12.22 -25.35
C PHE A 244 11.75 10.92 -25.10
N SER A 245 13.04 10.88 -25.45
CA SER A 245 13.90 9.68 -25.34
C SER A 245 13.93 9.07 -23.93
N VAL A 246 13.85 9.90 -22.88
CA VAL A 246 13.80 9.48 -21.47
C VAL A 246 12.52 8.68 -21.15
N PHE A 247 11.42 8.95 -21.84
CA PHE A 247 10.12 8.34 -21.63
C PHE A 247 9.70 7.36 -22.75
N SER A 248 10.47 7.23 -23.81
CA SER A 248 10.15 6.36 -24.95
C SER A 248 9.93 4.91 -24.54
N TRP A 249 10.68 4.43 -23.57
CA TRP A 249 10.52 3.11 -22.96
C TRP A 249 9.14 2.89 -22.35
N TYR A 250 8.61 3.93 -21.69
CA TYR A 250 7.29 3.87 -21.08
C TYR A 250 6.18 3.96 -22.12
N ALA A 251 6.40 4.69 -23.21
CA ALA A 251 5.44 4.86 -24.29
C ALA A 251 5.13 3.53 -24.99
N ASP A 252 6.12 2.66 -25.18
CA ASP A 252 5.91 1.34 -25.78
C ASP A 252 5.02 0.43 -24.94
N TYR A 253 5.15 0.50 -23.60
CA TYR A 253 4.26 -0.22 -22.69
C TYR A 253 2.84 0.36 -22.62
N LEU A 254 2.67 1.61 -23.01
CA LEU A 254 1.41 2.34 -22.91
C LEU A 254 0.67 2.45 -24.25
N LYS A 255 1.23 1.94 -25.36
CA LYS A 255 0.63 1.99 -26.69
C LYS A 255 -0.74 1.29 -26.83
N ASN A 256 -1.05 0.37 -25.94
CA ASN A 256 -2.26 -0.47 -25.99
C ASN A 256 -3.24 -0.17 -24.85
N ILE A 257 -3.23 1.05 -24.31
CA ILE A 257 -4.15 1.40 -23.23
C ILE A 257 -5.58 1.50 -23.81
N GLN A 258 -6.41 0.54 -23.47
CA GLN A 258 -7.87 0.64 -23.66
C GLN A 258 -8.53 0.78 -22.27
N PRO A 259 -9.13 1.92 -21.96
CA PRO A 259 -9.88 2.06 -20.71
C PRO A 259 -11.07 1.10 -20.71
N GLY A 260 -11.00 0.05 -19.94
CA GLY A 260 -12.06 -0.94 -19.83
C GLY A 260 -13.16 -0.47 -18.88
N ILE A 261 -14.41 -0.65 -19.24
CA ILE A 261 -15.58 -0.40 -18.38
C ILE A 261 -15.47 -1.20 -17.07
N GLY A 262 -14.89 -2.40 -17.10
CA GLY A 262 -14.65 -3.23 -15.91
C GLY A 262 -13.75 -2.56 -14.88
N THR A 263 -12.70 -1.86 -15.31
CA THR A 263 -11.77 -1.15 -14.38
C THR A 263 -12.48 0.02 -13.70
N ALA A 264 -13.33 0.75 -14.45
CA ALA A 264 -14.14 1.84 -13.89
C ALA A 264 -15.17 1.31 -12.89
N ALA A 265 -15.82 0.18 -13.16
CA ALA A 265 -16.77 -0.46 -12.25
C ALA A 265 -16.09 -0.92 -10.96
N LEU A 266 -14.93 -1.58 -11.04
CA LEU A 266 -14.14 -1.96 -9.86
C LEU A 266 -13.71 -0.74 -9.05
N TYR A 267 -13.35 0.36 -9.71
CA TYR A 267 -13.04 1.61 -9.04
C TYR A 267 -14.23 2.17 -8.26
N VAL A 268 -15.43 2.17 -8.86
CA VAL A 268 -16.66 2.61 -8.19
C VAL A 268 -16.96 1.73 -6.97
N LEU A 269 -16.79 0.42 -7.09
CA LEU A 269 -16.95 -0.51 -5.96
C LEU A 269 -15.90 -0.26 -4.87
N MET A 270 -14.66 0.02 -5.23
CA MET A 270 -13.57 0.24 -4.28
C MET A 270 -13.70 1.58 -3.54
N VAL A 271 -14.08 2.66 -4.21
CA VAL A 271 -14.04 4.01 -3.64
C VAL A 271 -15.44 4.59 -3.40
N GLY A 272 -16.44 4.17 -4.18
CA GLY A 272 -17.81 4.71 -4.14
C GLY A 272 -18.43 4.73 -2.75
N PRO A 273 -18.43 3.63 -1.99
CA PRO A 273 -18.99 3.63 -0.64
C PRO A 273 -18.36 4.68 0.29
N ALA A 274 -17.05 4.90 0.20
CA ALA A 274 -16.35 5.91 1.00
C ALA A 274 -16.71 7.35 0.60
N LEU A 275 -17.17 7.58 -0.62
CA LEU A 275 -17.57 8.90 -1.13
C LEU A 275 -19.04 9.21 -0.85
N VAL A 276 -19.92 8.21 -0.95
CA VAL A 276 -21.37 8.37 -0.83
C VAL A 276 -21.79 8.59 0.61
N PHE A 277 -21.12 7.93 1.56
CA PHE A 277 -21.46 8.08 2.96
C PHE A 277 -21.03 9.46 3.46
N LYS A 278 -22.05 10.22 3.87
CA LYS A 278 -21.95 11.61 4.31
C LYS A 278 -20.72 11.82 5.22
N THR A 279 -19.85 12.64 4.74
CA THR A 279 -18.63 13.09 5.39
C THR A 279 -18.84 13.68 6.79
N ASN A 280 -20.05 14.04 7.19
CA ASN A 280 -20.36 14.71 8.46
C ASN A 280 -20.28 13.81 9.68
N THR A 281 -20.58 12.51 9.54
CA THR A 281 -20.46 11.53 10.62
C THR A 281 -19.16 10.73 10.55
N LEU A 282 -18.57 10.61 9.35
CA LEU A 282 -17.37 9.83 9.10
C LEU A 282 -16.08 10.65 9.18
N CYS A 283 -16.13 11.97 9.01
CA CYS A 283 -14.94 12.84 8.99
C CYS A 283 -14.63 13.46 10.35
N THR A 284 -14.69 12.71 11.44
CA THR A 284 -14.13 13.15 12.73
C THR A 284 -12.59 13.18 12.69
N HIS A 285 -11.98 12.54 11.71
CA HIS A 285 -10.53 12.43 11.59
C HIS A 285 -10.00 13.16 10.37
N LYS A 286 -9.14 14.14 10.61
CA LYS A 286 -8.45 14.91 9.57
C LYS A 286 -7.70 14.01 8.58
N GLU A 287 -7.10 12.94 9.08
CA GLU A 287 -6.35 11.96 8.29
C GLU A 287 -7.24 11.32 7.23
N LEU A 288 -8.46 10.95 7.59
CA LEU A 288 -9.43 10.38 6.65
C LEU A 288 -9.78 11.35 5.53
N SER A 289 -10.06 12.61 5.90
CA SER A 289 -10.35 13.67 4.92
C SER A 289 -9.20 13.90 3.95
N GLN A 290 -7.97 13.70 4.38
CA GLN A 290 -6.78 13.87 3.54
C GLN A 290 -6.54 12.67 2.65
N LEU A 291 -6.61 11.45 3.20
CA LEU A 291 -6.36 10.21 2.46
C LEU A 291 -7.36 9.99 1.33
N LYS A 292 -8.62 10.39 1.49
CA LYS A 292 -9.61 10.22 0.42
C LYS A 292 -9.20 10.87 -0.90
N TYR A 293 -8.57 12.03 -0.86
CA TYR A 293 -8.11 12.71 -2.09
C TYR A 293 -6.94 11.96 -2.74
N VAL A 294 -6.07 11.34 -1.95
CA VAL A 294 -4.99 10.49 -2.49
C VAL A 294 -5.55 9.22 -3.11
N ILE A 295 -6.52 8.57 -2.46
CA ILE A 295 -7.16 7.36 -2.97
C ILE A 295 -7.91 7.64 -4.28
N LEU A 296 -8.55 8.81 -4.40
CA LEU A 296 -9.23 9.22 -5.63
C LEU A 296 -8.28 9.39 -6.82
N LEU A 297 -6.97 9.57 -6.62
CA LEU A 297 -5.97 9.52 -7.70
C LEU A 297 -5.90 8.15 -8.38
N TYR A 298 -6.47 7.10 -7.79
CA TYR A 298 -6.55 5.81 -8.45
C TYR A 298 -7.24 5.90 -9.82
N LEU A 299 -8.24 6.75 -9.97
CA LEU A 299 -9.00 6.86 -11.23
C LEU A 299 -8.10 7.21 -12.43
N PRO A 300 -7.37 8.34 -12.46
CA PRO A 300 -6.47 8.62 -13.57
C PRO A 300 -5.29 7.63 -13.65
N LEU A 301 -4.80 7.12 -12.51
CA LEU A 301 -3.70 6.17 -12.50
C LEU A 301 -4.13 4.78 -13.01
N SER A 302 -5.38 4.36 -12.78
CA SER A 302 -5.90 3.08 -13.27
C SER A 302 -5.99 3.04 -14.79
N ILE A 303 -6.19 4.18 -15.45
CA ILE A 303 -6.18 4.27 -16.92
C ILE A 303 -4.78 3.97 -17.46
N LEU A 304 -3.72 4.41 -16.76
CA LEU A 304 -2.35 4.02 -17.09
C LEU A 304 -2.09 2.53 -16.84
N GLY A 305 -2.85 1.93 -15.90
CA GLY A 305 -2.72 0.53 -15.52
C GLY A 305 -3.38 -0.45 -16.47
N TYR A 306 -4.34 0.00 -17.26
CA TYR A 306 -5.10 -0.89 -18.11
C TYR A 306 -4.26 -1.33 -19.32
N GLY A 307 -4.12 -2.65 -19.50
CA GLY A 307 -3.37 -3.24 -20.60
C GLY A 307 -1.84 -3.29 -20.42
N SER A 308 -1.31 -2.79 -19.30
CA SER A 308 0.12 -2.93 -19.02
C SER A 308 0.38 -3.29 -17.55
N THR A 309 1.21 -4.30 -17.33
CA THR A 309 1.68 -4.69 -15.98
C THR A 309 2.42 -3.53 -15.27
N TRP A 310 2.96 -2.62 -16.03
CA TRP A 310 3.67 -1.44 -15.53
C TRP A 310 2.73 -0.38 -14.98
N GLY A 311 1.67 -0.08 -15.73
CA GLY A 311 0.67 0.88 -15.29
C GLY A 311 -0.08 0.39 -14.05
N SER A 312 -0.37 -0.93 -13.95
CA SER A 312 -1.00 -1.50 -12.76
C SER A 312 -0.13 -1.33 -11.50
N ARG A 313 1.20 -1.32 -11.64
CA ARG A 313 2.13 -1.07 -10.53
C ARG A 313 2.01 0.35 -9.97
N ILE A 314 1.72 1.35 -10.78
CA ILE A 314 1.54 2.74 -10.31
C ILE A 314 0.30 2.84 -9.40
N THR A 315 -0.77 2.10 -9.71
CA THR A 315 -1.99 2.11 -8.91
C THR A 315 -1.80 1.53 -7.51
N MET A 316 -0.77 0.70 -7.29
CA MET A 316 -0.44 0.15 -5.97
C MET A 316 -0.22 1.24 -4.91
N TYR A 317 0.33 2.40 -5.29
CA TYR A 317 0.55 3.51 -4.35
C TYR A 317 -0.73 4.12 -3.80
N THR A 318 -1.86 3.88 -4.44
CA THR A 318 -3.17 4.35 -3.97
C THR A 318 -4.00 3.23 -3.36
N VAL A 319 -4.08 2.06 -4.01
CA VAL A 319 -4.86 0.91 -3.52
C VAL A 319 -4.31 0.40 -2.19
N ASN A 320 -3.00 0.29 -2.06
CA ASN A 320 -2.36 -0.19 -0.85
C ASN A 320 -2.47 0.78 0.34
N LEU A 321 -3.12 1.95 0.17
CA LEU A 321 -3.51 2.83 1.29
C LEU A 321 -4.84 2.40 1.95
N MET A 322 -5.59 1.47 1.37
CA MET A 322 -6.87 1.01 1.94
C MET A 322 -6.74 0.41 3.35
N PRO A 323 -5.64 -0.28 3.73
CA PRO A 323 -5.40 -0.71 5.12
C PRO A 323 -5.28 0.44 6.13
N LEU A 324 -4.97 1.66 5.69
CA LEU A 324 -5.04 2.87 6.52
C LEU A 324 -6.43 3.52 6.49
N PHE A 325 -7.01 3.59 5.30
CA PHE A 325 -8.23 4.35 5.06
C PHE A 325 -9.47 3.69 5.68
N VAL A 326 -9.66 2.40 5.45
CA VAL A 326 -10.86 1.68 5.92
C VAL A 326 -10.96 1.62 7.45
N PRO A 327 -9.90 1.29 8.22
CA PRO A 327 -10.00 1.30 9.68
C PRO A 327 -10.28 2.67 10.29
N LEU A 328 -9.86 3.75 9.63
CA LEU A 328 -10.22 5.12 10.03
C LEU A 328 -11.71 5.43 9.79
N LEU A 329 -12.33 4.79 8.77
CA LEU A 329 -13.77 4.91 8.52
C LEU A 329 -14.61 4.20 9.58
N ILE A 330 -14.14 3.04 10.07
CA ILE A 330 -14.92 2.16 10.94
C ILE A 330 -14.93 2.66 12.39
N ARG A 331 -13.91 3.40 12.80
CA ARG A 331 -13.81 3.81 14.19
C ARG A 331 -14.75 4.96 14.50
N GLU A 332 -15.75 4.64 15.29
CA GLU A 332 -16.75 5.57 15.79
C GLU A 332 -16.38 6.21 17.14
N PRO A 333 -17.03 7.35 17.48
CA PRO A 333 -17.07 7.85 18.84
C PRO A 333 -17.59 6.76 19.79
N LYS A 334 -17.15 6.77 21.06
CA LYS A 334 -17.53 5.77 22.07
C LYS A 334 -19.05 5.60 22.27
N ASP A 335 -19.82 6.62 21.89
CA ASP A 335 -21.26 6.71 22.08
C ASP A 335 -22.07 6.42 20.81
N ALA A 336 -21.42 5.91 19.75
CA ALA A 336 -22.12 5.62 18.50
C ALA A 336 -22.98 4.36 18.61
N PRO A 337 -24.16 4.32 17.96
CA PRO A 337 -25.04 3.15 17.99
C PRO A 337 -24.36 1.95 17.31
N ARG A 338 -24.63 0.71 17.82
CA ARG A 338 -24.06 -0.55 17.31
C ARG A 338 -24.26 -0.77 15.80
N PHE A 339 -25.29 -0.18 15.21
CA PHE A 339 -25.63 -0.25 13.79
C PHE A 339 -25.45 1.11 13.10
N SER A 340 -24.26 1.65 13.18
CA SER A 340 -23.95 2.87 12.45
C SER A 340 -23.62 2.59 10.99
N VAL A 341 -23.76 3.62 10.17
CA VAL A 341 -23.43 3.58 8.74
C VAL A 341 -21.94 3.25 8.52
N SER A 342 -21.07 3.72 9.41
CA SER A 342 -19.62 3.46 9.28
C SER A 342 -19.28 1.98 9.51
N ASN A 343 -19.99 1.30 10.42
CA ASN A 343 -19.83 -0.13 10.63
C ASN A 343 -20.26 -0.95 9.41
N TRP A 344 -21.34 -0.57 8.73
CA TRP A 344 -21.77 -1.21 7.48
C TRP A 344 -20.77 -1.00 6.35
N VAL A 345 -20.23 0.21 6.21
CA VAL A 345 -19.16 0.51 5.23
C VAL A 345 -17.91 -0.30 5.54
N GLY A 346 -17.54 -0.40 6.81
CA GLY A 346 -16.42 -1.22 7.22
C GLY A 346 -16.60 -2.69 6.92
N LEU A 347 -17.78 -3.24 7.23
CA LEU A 347 -18.14 -4.62 6.91
C LEU A 347 -18.12 -4.86 5.39
N TYR A 348 -18.66 -3.92 4.61
CA TYR A 348 -18.58 -3.97 3.15
C TYR A 348 -17.13 -4.10 2.67
N TYR A 349 -16.21 -3.26 3.14
CA TYR A 349 -14.81 -3.32 2.70
C TYR A 349 -14.11 -4.60 3.13
N ILE A 350 -14.36 -5.10 4.34
CA ILE A 350 -13.81 -6.37 4.79
C ILE A 350 -14.33 -7.51 3.90
N ALA A 351 -15.63 -7.53 3.61
CA ALA A 351 -16.24 -8.53 2.73
C ALA A 351 -15.71 -8.43 1.30
N TYR A 352 -15.62 -7.22 0.74
CA TYR A 352 -15.10 -6.95 -0.59
C TYR A 352 -13.65 -7.46 -0.75
N TYR A 353 -12.75 -7.06 0.16
CA TYR A 353 -11.36 -7.49 0.07
C TYR A 353 -11.15 -8.95 0.43
N THR A 354 -12.01 -9.53 1.27
CA THR A 354 -12.00 -10.98 1.49
C THR A 354 -12.42 -11.73 0.22
N ALA A 355 -13.46 -11.28 -0.46
CA ALA A 355 -13.91 -11.87 -1.72
C ALA A 355 -12.84 -11.71 -2.82
N SER A 356 -12.22 -10.52 -2.95
CA SER A 356 -11.11 -10.29 -3.87
C SER A 356 -9.92 -11.21 -3.55
N PHE A 357 -9.53 -11.33 -2.28
CA PHE A 357 -8.46 -12.24 -1.86
C PHE A 357 -8.76 -13.70 -2.21
N VAL A 358 -9.97 -14.17 -1.94
CA VAL A 358 -10.39 -15.54 -2.31
C VAL A 358 -10.30 -15.73 -3.82
N TYR A 359 -10.81 -14.78 -4.60
CA TYR A 359 -10.80 -14.87 -6.05
C TYR A 359 -9.38 -14.80 -6.63
N ASP A 360 -8.63 -13.74 -6.29
CA ASP A 360 -7.33 -13.46 -6.90
C ASP A 360 -6.23 -14.42 -6.42
N ILE A 361 -6.25 -14.78 -5.13
CA ILE A 361 -5.17 -15.54 -4.52
C ILE A 361 -5.49 -17.03 -4.42
N LEU A 362 -6.70 -17.40 -3.93
CA LEU A 362 -7.02 -18.82 -3.71
C LEU A 362 -7.53 -19.50 -4.98
N ILE A 363 -8.30 -18.79 -5.83
CA ILE A 363 -8.87 -19.37 -7.06
C ILE A 363 -7.91 -19.20 -8.24
N LEU A 364 -7.50 -17.96 -8.54
CA LEU A 364 -6.63 -17.66 -9.68
C LEU A 364 -5.16 -17.87 -9.40
N ASN A 365 -4.74 -17.86 -8.13
CA ASN A 365 -3.33 -17.91 -7.71
C ASN A 365 -2.48 -16.84 -8.44
N TYR A 366 -3.04 -15.64 -8.60
CA TYR A 366 -2.46 -14.56 -9.43
C TYR A 366 -1.01 -14.20 -9.04
N ASN A 367 -0.66 -14.35 -7.77
CA ASN A 367 0.67 -14.07 -7.25
C ASN A 367 1.57 -15.32 -7.15
N GLU A 368 1.09 -16.50 -7.58
CA GLU A 368 1.79 -17.78 -7.45
C GLU A 368 2.31 -18.05 -6.03
N THR A 369 1.50 -17.70 -5.03
CA THR A 369 1.88 -17.87 -3.62
C THR A 369 1.38 -19.19 -3.03
N PHE A 370 0.60 -19.96 -3.78
CA PHE A 370 0.15 -21.30 -3.45
C PHE A 370 0.64 -22.31 -4.50
N PRO A 371 1.03 -23.54 -4.10
CA PRO A 371 1.19 -24.02 -2.71
C PRO A 371 2.41 -23.39 -2.03
N TYR A 372 2.35 -23.26 -0.69
CA TYR A 372 3.47 -22.76 0.09
C TYR A 372 4.58 -23.84 0.19
N ARG A 373 5.80 -23.45 -0.14
CA ARG A 373 6.98 -24.29 -0.04
C ARG A 373 8.05 -23.57 0.78
N THR A 374 8.78 -24.32 1.59
CA THR A 374 9.89 -23.80 2.40
C THR A 374 11.23 -24.13 1.76
N ILE A 375 12.29 -23.46 2.25
CA ILE A 375 13.66 -23.78 1.88
C ILE A 375 14.11 -25.21 2.30
N TRP A 376 13.31 -25.90 3.08
CA TRP A 376 13.54 -27.28 3.51
C TRP A 376 12.68 -28.32 2.76
N GLY A 377 11.85 -27.91 1.81
CA GLY A 377 10.92 -28.75 1.04
C GLY A 377 9.45 -28.50 1.31
#